data_fd682fd200c2bcb8400fdf92199b268d
#
_entry.id   fd682fd200c2bcb8400fdf92199b268d
#
_cell.length_a   1.000
_cell.length_b   1.000
_cell.length_c   1.000
_cell.angle_alpha   90.00
_cell.angle_beta   90.00
_cell.angle_gamma   90.00
#
_symmetry.space_group_name_H-M   'P 1'
#
loop_
_entity.id
_entity.type
_entity.pdbx_description
1 polymer ?
#
loop_
_entity_poly.entity_id
_entity_poly.type
_entity_poly.pdbx_seq_one_letter_code
_entity_poly.pdbx_strand_id
1 'polypeptide(L)'
;VARHQKKLEKVYDEIVAAGGPEPFAICFDLLSAEEAEFERLAATIAEATGGRLDGIVHCASYFYALSPLDFQTVAEWVNQYRINTVAPMGLTRAFLPLLKQSADASVIFVGESHSEDPKAYWGGFGASKAALNYLCKVAADEWERFDNLRANVLVPGPVNSPQRMKTHPGEARSERKDYEEIMPDFVWWASGESRGRSGEIVYL
;
A
#
# COMPACT_ATOMS: atom_id res chain seq x y z
N VAL A 1 -7.81 3.79 -6.51
CA VAL A 1 -7.72 2.64 -7.41
C VAL A 1 -8.13 1.36 -6.69
N ALA A 2 -9.06 0.58 -7.20
CA ALA A 2 -9.44 -0.74 -6.68
C ALA A 2 -10.17 -1.57 -7.74
N ARG A 3 -10.32 -2.89 -7.53
CA ARG A 3 -10.94 -3.78 -8.52
C ARG A 3 -12.48 -3.84 -8.47
N HIS A 4 -13.11 -3.28 -7.46
CA HIS A 4 -14.56 -3.33 -7.27
C HIS A 4 -15.19 -1.95 -7.41
N GLN A 5 -15.87 -1.71 -8.52
CA GLN A 5 -16.48 -0.42 -8.85
C GLN A 5 -17.43 0.07 -7.75
N LYS A 6 -18.36 -0.77 -7.28
CA LYS A 6 -19.31 -0.39 -6.21
C LYS A 6 -18.65 0.09 -4.92
N LYS A 7 -17.47 -0.45 -4.59
CA LYS A 7 -16.70 0.01 -3.40
C LYS A 7 -16.03 1.35 -3.67
N LEU A 8 -15.58 1.58 -4.90
CA LEU A 8 -15.01 2.87 -5.31
C LEU A 8 -16.08 3.97 -5.30
N GLU A 9 -17.26 3.68 -5.86
CA GLU A 9 -18.40 4.61 -5.86
C GLU A 9 -18.81 4.99 -4.44
N LYS A 10 -18.89 4.01 -3.52
CA LYS A 10 -19.18 4.28 -2.11
C LYS A 10 -18.17 5.24 -1.47
N VAL A 11 -16.86 4.99 -1.66
CA VAL A 11 -15.80 5.86 -1.11
C VAL A 11 -15.82 7.24 -1.79
N TYR A 12 -16.09 7.29 -3.09
CA TYR A 12 -16.27 8.54 -3.82
C TYR A 12 -17.39 9.39 -3.17
N ASP A 13 -18.56 8.80 -2.97
CA ASP A 13 -19.72 9.49 -2.38
C ASP A 13 -19.42 9.95 -0.95
N GLU A 14 -18.74 9.14 -0.15
CA GLU A 14 -18.32 9.49 1.22
C GLU A 14 -17.37 10.71 1.25
N ILE A 15 -16.39 10.78 0.34
CA ILE A 15 -15.46 11.91 0.24
C ILE A 15 -16.20 13.18 -0.16
N VAL A 16 -17.06 13.11 -1.19
CA VAL A 16 -17.83 14.26 -1.67
C VAL A 16 -18.80 14.75 -0.58
N ALA A 17 -19.50 13.83 0.09
CA ALA A 17 -20.42 14.17 1.17
C ALA A 17 -19.71 14.82 2.39
N ALA A 18 -18.45 14.46 2.62
CA ALA A 18 -17.62 15.09 3.66
C ALA A 18 -17.06 16.46 3.24
N GLY A 19 -17.35 16.95 2.04
CA GLY A 19 -16.84 18.23 1.52
C GLY A 19 -15.38 18.16 1.05
N GLY A 20 -14.85 16.96 0.85
CA GLY A 20 -13.52 16.75 0.27
C GLY A 20 -13.48 17.07 -1.23
N PRO A 21 -12.29 17.23 -1.82
CA PRO A 21 -12.13 17.41 -3.26
C PRO A 21 -12.67 16.18 -4.00
N GLU A 22 -13.23 16.41 -5.19
CA GLU A 22 -13.77 15.34 -6.04
C GLU A 22 -12.68 14.30 -6.35
N PRO A 23 -12.86 13.03 -5.94
CA PRO A 23 -11.84 12.01 -6.14
C PRO A 23 -11.90 11.42 -7.56
N PHE A 24 -10.76 10.98 -8.07
CA PHE A 24 -10.67 10.26 -9.34
C PHE A 24 -10.66 8.75 -9.08
N ALA A 25 -11.80 8.09 -9.32
CA ALA A 25 -12.00 6.67 -9.02
C ALA A 25 -11.72 5.79 -10.24
N ILE A 26 -10.72 4.90 -10.15
CA ILE A 26 -10.34 4.02 -11.27
C ILE A 26 -10.49 2.55 -10.86
N CYS A 27 -11.27 1.79 -11.64
CA CYS A 27 -11.34 0.34 -11.51
C CYS A 27 -10.12 -0.30 -12.17
N PHE A 28 -9.33 -1.06 -11.37
CA PHE A 28 -8.08 -1.64 -11.83
C PHE A 28 -7.76 -2.92 -11.05
N ASP A 29 -7.41 -3.99 -11.76
CA ASP A 29 -7.06 -5.27 -11.14
C ASP A 29 -5.54 -5.48 -11.11
N LEU A 30 -4.98 -5.38 -9.90
CA LEU A 30 -3.55 -5.56 -9.65
C LEU A 30 -3.06 -7.00 -9.87
N LEU A 31 -3.98 -7.99 -9.84
CA LEU A 31 -3.60 -9.39 -10.00
C LEU A 31 -3.22 -9.71 -11.46
N SER A 32 -3.98 -9.16 -12.40
CA SER A 32 -3.82 -9.43 -13.83
C SER A 32 -3.00 -8.37 -14.56
N ALA A 33 -2.78 -7.21 -13.94
CA ALA A 33 -2.10 -6.09 -14.59
C ALA A 33 -0.64 -6.43 -14.92
N GLU A 34 -0.24 -6.18 -16.15
CA GLU A 34 1.12 -6.24 -16.63
C GLU A 34 1.72 -4.83 -16.77
N GLU A 35 2.95 -4.74 -17.21
CA GLU A 35 3.70 -3.48 -17.32
C GLU A 35 2.95 -2.40 -18.11
N ALA A 36 2.40 -2.76 -19.26
CA ALA A 36 1.64 -1.85 -20.11
C ALA A 36 0.38 -1.29 -19.44
N GLU A 37 -0.29 -2.07 -18.55
CA GLU A 37 -1.43 -1.60 -17.78
C GLU A 37 -1.02 -0.56 -16.75
N PHE A 38 0.11 -0.76 -16.04
CA PHE A 38 0.65 0.22 -15.10
C PHE A 38 1.03 1.52 -15.81
N GLU A 39 1.64 1.44 -16.99
CA GLU A 39 2.01 2.61 -17.81
C GLU A 39 0.78 3.38 -18.30
N ARG A 40 -0.26 2.68 -18.76
CA ARG A 40 -1.54 3.31 -19.13
C ARG A 40 -2.21 4.00 -17.96
N LEU A 41 -2.20 3.37 -16.79
CA LEU A 41 -2.73 3.99 -15.56
C LEU A 41 -1.94 5.26 -15.21
N ALA A 42 -0.62 5.21 -15.31
CA ALA A 42 0.23 6.39 -15.04
C ALA A 42 -0.05 7.52 -16.05
N ALA A 43 -0.23 7.22 -17.34
CA ALA A 43 -0.62 8.19 -18.35
C ALA A 43 -1.98 8.84 -18.04
N THR A 44 -2.98 8.03 -17.67
CA THR A 44 -4.31 8.54 -17.28
C THR A 44 -4.23 9.48 -16.07
N ILE A 45 -3.42 9.13 -15.06
CA ILE A 45 -3.22 10.00 -13.89
C ILE A 45 -2.44 11.26 -14.27
N ALA A 46 -1.44 11.15 -15.15
CA ALA A 46 -0.69 12.32 -15.64
C ALA A 46 -1.60 13.36 -16.30
N GLU A 47 -2.54 12.92 -17.13
CA GLU A 47 -3.53 13.80 -17.74
C GLU A 47 -4.42 14.48 -16.70
N ALA A 48 -4.90 13.73 -15.71
CA ALA A 48 -5.77 14.24 -14.66
C ALA A 48 -5.07 15.20 -13.68
N THR A 49 -3.76 15.04 -13.47
CA THR A 49 -2.98 15.80 -12.47
C THR A 49 -2.01 16.84 -13.06
N GLY A 50 -2.04 17.04 -14.36
CA GLY A 50 -1.09 17.92 -15.04
C GLY A 50 0.36 17.42 -14.96
N GLY A 51 0.57 16.11 -14.91
CA GLY A 51 1.90 15.49 -14.93
C GLY A 51 2.60 15.42 -13.57
N ARG A 52 1.91 15.72 -12.45
CA ARG A 52 2.48 15.70 -11.09
C ARG A 52 1.71 14.78 -10.16
N LEU A 53 2.42 14.08 -9.30
CA LEU A 53 1.85 13.27 -8.24
C LEU A 53 2.64 13.51 -6.94
N ASP A 54 1.96 13.87 -5.86
CA ASP A 54 2.59 14.22 -4.59
C ASP A 54 2.75 13.01 -3.64
N GLY A 55 2.19 11.86 -3.99
CA GLY A 55 2.42 10.64 -3.22
C GLY A 55 1.59 9.45 -3.66
N ILE A 56 1.95 8.29 -3.12
CA ILE A 56 1.23 7.03 -3.32
C ILE A 56 1.12 6.31 -1.98
N VAL A 57 -0.07 5.78 -1.67
CA VAL A 57 -0.24 4.84 -0.57
C VAL A 57 -0.60 3.47 -1.14
N HIS A 58 0.34 2.53 -1.04
CA HIS A 58 0.16 1.13 -1.43
C HIS A 58 -0.57 0.36 -0.33
N CYS A 59 -1.89 0.53 -0.25
CA CYS A 59 -2.75 -0.09 0.75
C CYS A 59 -3.37 -1.42 0.28
N ALA A 60 -3.39 -1.68 -1.04
CA ALA A 60 -3.93 -2.91 -1.58
C ALA A 60 -3.15 -4.13 -1.07
N SER A 61 -3.87 -5.14 -0.63
CA SER A 61 -3.27 -6.36 -0.07
C SER A 61 -4.13 -7.58 -0.40
N TYR A 62 -3.47 -8.69 -0.66
CA TYR A 62 -4.10 -9.99 -0.82
C TYR A 62 -3.58 -10.94 0.26
N PHE A 63 -4.49 -11.38 1.11
CA PHE A 63 -4.29 -12.42 2.10
C PHE A 63 -5.17 -13.60 1.73
N TYR A 64 -4.59 -14.79 1.57
CA TYR A 64 -5.37 -15.98 1.25
C TYR A 64 -6.01 -16.57 2.51
N ALA A 65 -5.21 -17.21 3.34
CA ALA A 65 -5.62 -17.80 4.61
C ALA A 65 -4.39 -18.07 5.49
N LEU A 66 -4.61 -18.21 6.80
CA LEU A 66 -3.61 -18.84 7.68
C LEU A 66 -3.60 -20.34 7.38
N SER A 67 -2.45 -20.88 6.99
CA SER A 67 -2.32 -22.27 6.58
C SER A 67 -0.92 -22.78 6.87
N PRO A 68 -0.77 -24.04 7.35
CA PRO A 68 0.54 -24.69 7.42
C PRO A 68 1.26 -24.69 6.08
N LEU A 69 2.59 -24.62 6.11
CA LEU A 69 3.40 -24.49 4.89
C LEU A 69 3.19 -25.64 3.90
N ASP A 70 2.99 -26.85 4.39
CA ASP A 70 2.76 -28.05 3.59
C ASP A 70 1.38 -28.09 2.89
N PHE A 71 0.45 -27.22 3.26
CA PHE A 71 -0.84 -27.04 2.59
C PHE A 71 -0.91 -25.81 1.70
N GLN A 72 0.12 -24.95 1.71
CA GLN A 72 0.13 -23.76 0.85
C GLN A 72 0.52 -24.15 -0.59
N THR A 73 -0.21 -23.63 -1.56
CA THR A 73 0.06 -23.90 -2.98
C THR A 73 0.96 -22.84 -3.59
N VAL A 74 1.68 -23.20 -4.66
CA VAL A 74 2.48 -22.26 -5.45
C VAL A 74 1.62 -21.12 -5.99
N ALA A 75 0.39 -21.40 -6.44
CA ALA A 75 -0.52 -20.39 -6.96
C ALA A 75 -0.90 -19.34 -5.90
N GLU A 76 -1.15 -19.75 -4.65
CA GLU A 76 -1.43 -18.83 -3.55
C GLU A 76 -0.24 -17.93 -3.24
N TRP A 77 0.99 -18.48 -3.24
CA TRP A 77 2.19 -17.70 -3.06
C TRP A 77 2.37 -16.68 -4.18
N VAL A 78 2.27 -17.10 -5.43
CA VAL A 78 2.38 -16.21 -6.60
C VAL A 78 1.37 -15.08 -6.53
N ASN A 79 0.10 -15.36 -6.22
CA ASN A 79 -0.94 -14.34 -6.12
C ASN A 79 -0.68 -13.34 -4.98
N GLN A 80 -0.17 -13.80 -3.84
CA GLN A 80 0.20 -12.93 -2.72
C GLN A 80 1.37 -12.02 -3.11
N TYR A 81 2.42 -12.56 -3.71
CA TYR A 81 3.54 -11.76 -4.20
C TYR A 81 3.12 -10.80 -5.30
N ARG A 82 2.26 -11.24 -6.20
CA ARG A 82 1.76 -10.41 -7.31
C ARG A 82 1.09 -9.13 -6.81
N ILE A 83 0.19 -9.24 -5.83
CA ILE A 83 -0.55 -8.09 -5.31
C ILE A 83 0.25 -7.33 -4.25
N ASN A 84 0.95 -8.03 -3.35
CA ASN A 84 1.55 -7.39 -2.19
C ASN A 84 2.93 -6.79 -2.46
N THR A 85 3.62 -7.22 -3.54
CA THR A 85 5.00 -6.81 -3.85
C THR A 85 5.17 -6.33 -5.29
N VAL A 86 4.79 -7.17 -6.28
CA VAL A 86 5.04 -6.86 -7.70
C VAL A 86 4.20 -5.67 -8.17
N ALA A 87 2.91 -5.61 -7.81
CA ALA A 87 2.06 -4.50 -8.17
C ALA A 87 2.51 -3.16 -7.53
N PRO A 88 2.85 -3.08 -6.23
CA PRO A 88 3.49 -1.88 -5.67
C PRO A 88 4.77 -1.47 -6.40
N MET A 89 5.64 -2.41 -6.76
CA MET A 89 6.85 -2.12 -7.55
C MET A 89 6.49 -1.56 -8.93
N GLY A 90 5.60 -2.23 -9.67
CA GLY A 90 5.18 -1.81 -11.01
C GLY A 90 4.51 -0.42 -11.02
N LEU A 91 3.61 -0.17 -10.05
CA LEU A 91 2.98 1.14 -9.88
C LEU A 91 4.00 2.22 -9.51
N THR A 92 4.87 1.96 -8.52
CA THR A 92 5.89 2.91 -8.11
C THR A 92 6.80 3.28 -9.29
N ARG A 93 7.23 2.29 -10.07
CA ARG A 93 8.05 2.51 -11.27
C ARG A 93 7.30 3.35 -12.32
N ALA A 94 6.06 3.02 -12.63
CA ALA A 94 5.27 3.71 -13.64
C ALA A 94 4.96 5.16 -13.23
N PHE A 95 4.73 5.42 -11.94
CA PHE A 95 4.44 6.76 -11.43
C PHE A 95 5.69 7.57 -11.06
N LEU A 96 6.88 6.98 -11.03
CA LEU A 96 8.11 7.68 -10.63
C LEU A 96 8.38 8.97 -11.43
N PRO A 97 8.13 9.05 -12.75
CA PRO A 97 8.26 10.31 -13.48
C PRO A 97 7.36 11.43 -12.94
N LEU A 98 6.14 11.12 -12.50
CA LEU A 98 5.19 12.08 -11.95
C LEU A 98 5.57 12.50 -10.52
N LEU A 99 6.04 11.56 -9.69
CA LEU A 99 6.53 11.82 -8.34
C LEU A 99 7.75 12.77 -8.37
N LYS A 100 8.64 12.63 -9.35
CA LYS A 100 9.79 13.51 -9.54
C LYS A 100 9.42 14.97 -9.88
N GLN A 101 8.21 15.22 -10.39
CA GLN A 101 7.71 16.57 -10.66
C GLN A 101 7.12 17.24 -9.40
N SER A 102 6.90 16.50 -8.34
CA SER A 102 6.45 17.07 -7.06
C SER A 102 7.59 17.81 -6.37
N ALA A 103 7.26 18.86 -5.65
CA ALA A 103 8.21 19.50 -4.73
C ALA A 103 8.46 18.65 -3.46
N ASP A 104 7.57 17.70 -3.17
CA ASP A 104 7.66 16.84 -1.99
C ASP A 104 6.75 15.62 -2.19
N ALA A 105 7.34 14.47 -2.52
CA ALA A 105 6.60 13.24 -2.80
C ALA A 105 6.87 12.15 -1.78
N SER A 106 5.80 11.55 -1.26
CA SER A 106 5.85 10.45 -0.30
C SER A 106 5.25 9.16 -0.87
N VAL A 107 6.02 8.08 -0.86
CA VAL A 107 5.53 6.74 -1.18
C VAL A 107 5.42 5.93 0.10
N ILE A 108 4.21 5.53 0.45
CA ILE A 108 3.89 4.76 1.65
C ILE A 108 3.50 3.34 1.24
N PHE A 109 4.19 2.38 1.81
CA PHE A 109 3.85 0.97 1.71
C PHE A 109 3.18 0.51 3.02
N VAL A 110 2.01 -0.11 2.93
CA VAL A 110 1.34 -0.66 4.11
C VAL A 110 1.91 -2.04 4.43
N GLY A 111 2.66 -2.09 5.51
CA GLY A 111 3.38 -3.27 5.99
C GLY A 111 2.54 -4.22 6.84
N GLU A 112 3.20 -5.20 7.40
CA GLU A 112 2.63 -6.21 8.30
C GLU A 112 3.69 -6.66 9.32
N SER A 113 3.32 -6.82 10.59
CA SER A 113 4.25 -7.19 11.67
C SER A 113 4.95 -8.54 11.44
N HIS A 114 4.25 -9.50 10.87
CA HIS A 114 4.80 -10.83 10.56
C HIS A 114 5.80 -10.84 9.38
N SER A 115 6.07 -9.68 8.78
CA SER A 115 7.14 -9.54 7.79
C SER A 115 8.55 -9.54 8.41
N GLU A 116 8.66 -9.14 9.69
CA GLU A 116 9.94 -9.11 10.43
C GLU A 116 9.96 -10.10 11.60
N ASP A 117 8.79 -10.48 12.14
CA ASP A 117 8.63 -11.49 13.19
C ASP A 117 7.79 -12.68 12.64
N PRO A 118 8.42 -13.63 11.93
CA PRO A 118 7.71 -14.73 11.28
C PRO A 118 6.99 -15.61 12.29
N LYS A 119 5.75 -15.95 11.99
CA LYS A 119 4.94 -16.89 12.78
C LYS A 119 4.43 -18.03 11.90
N ALA A 120 4.18 -19.18 12.52
CA ALA A 120 3.54 -20.30 11.85
C ALA A 120 2.24 -19.84 11.15
N TYR A 121 1.95 -20.42 9.99
CA TYR A 121 0.78 -20.18 9.15
C TYR A 121 0.80 -18.88 8.31
N TRP A 122 1.75 -17.98 8.49
CA TRP A 122 1.85 -16.70 7.77
C TRP A 122 2.67 -16.76 6.47
N GLY A 123 3.16 -17.92 6.06
CA GLY A 123 4.10 -18.19 4.98
C GLY A 123 4.09 -17.19 3.81
N GLY A 124 3.24 -17.40 2.80
CA GLY A 124 3.24 -16.56 1.60
C GLY A 124 2.89 -15.08 1.86
N PHE A 125 1.99 -14.81 2.82
CA PHE A 125 1.62 -13.44 3.16
C PHE A 125 2.77 -12.70 3.85
N GLY A 126 3.32 -13.24 4.94
CA GLY A 126 4.45 -12.65 5.65
C GLY A 126 5.66 -12.45 4.75
N ALA A 127 6.00 -13.48 3.95
CA ALA A 127 7.11 -13.42 3.00
C ALA A 127 6.91 -12.33 1.93
N SER A 128 5.69 -12.16 1.38
CA SER A 128 5.40 -11.09 0.43
C SER A 128 5.51 -9.70 1.05
N LYS A 129 5.14 -9.55 2.32
CA LYS A 129 5.29 -8.28 3.06
C LYS A 129 6.75 -8.01 3.44
N ALA A 130 7.55 -9.04 3.72
CA ALA A 130 8.99 -8.89 3.90
C ALA A 130 9.67 -8.40 2.61
N ALA A 131 9.27 -8.95 1.45
CA ALA A 131 9.74 -8.47 0.16
C ALA A 131 9.32 -7.00 -0.12
N LEU A 132 8.13 -6.58 0.34
CA LEU A 132 7.68 -5.19 0.27
C LEU A 132 8.55 -4.26 1.14
N ASN A 133 8.93 -4.69 2.35
CA ASN A 133 9.86 -3.95 3.22
C ASN A 133 11.22 -3.77 2.54
N TYR A 134 11.72 -4.82 1.88
CA TYR A 134 12.96 -4.77 1.12
C TYR A 134 12.87 -3.79 -0.06
N LEU A 135 11.77 -3.84 -0.83
CA LEU A 135 11.51 -2.91 -1.93
C LEU A 135 11.54 -1.45 -1.46
N CYS A 136 10.92 -1.15 -0.32
CA CYS A 136 10.93 0.19 0.26
C CYS A 136 12.36 0.68 0.54
N LYS A 137 13.20 -0.17 1.15
CA LYS A 137 14.59 0.16 1.46
C LYS A 137 15.42 0.39 0.19
N VAL A 138 15.22 -0.43 -0.85
CA VAL A 138 15.87 -0.23 -2.16
C VAL A 138 15.45 1.09 -2.78
N ALA A 139 14.15 1.41 -2.78
CA ALA A 139 13.65 2.67 -3.31
C ALA A 139 14.24 3.88 -2.55
N ALA A 140 14.31 3.81 -1.22
CA ALA A 140 14.88 4.86 -0.39
C ALA A 140 16.37 5.10 -0.70
N ASP A 141 17.16 4.04 -0.86
CA ASP A 141 18.58 4.09 -1.20
C ASP A 141 18.79 4.68 -2.62
N GLU A 142 18.09 4.18 -3.61
CA GLU A 142 18.16 4.69 -4.99
C GLU A 142 17.72 6.16 -5.11
N TRP A 143 16.84 6.61 -4.23
CA TRP A 143 16.28 7.97 -4.24
C TRP A 143 17.03 8.94 -3.33
N GLU A 144 18.06 8.52 -2.61
CA GLU A 144 18.87 9.37 -1.73
C GLU A 144 19.35 10.68 -2.45
N ARG A 145 19.58 10.60 -3.76
CA ARG A 145 19.96 11.76 -4.59
C ARG A 145 18.83 12.75 -4.90
N PHE A 146 17.59 12.45 -4.50
CA PHE A 146 16.42 13.29 -4.76
C PHE A 146 15.84 13.81 -3.44
N ASP A 147 16.06 15.09 -3.14
CA ASP A 147 15.61 15.73 -1.90
C ASP A 147 14.07 15.75 -1.74
N ASN A 148 13.36 15.56 -2.86
CA ASN A 148 11.89 15.61 -2.93
C ASN A 148 11.20 14.24 -2.91
N LEU A 149 11.94 13.13 -2.85
CA LEU A 149 11.37 11.78 -2.83
C LEU A 149 11.67 11.08 -1.52
N ARG A 150 10.69 10.35 -1.00
CA ARG A 150 10.86 9.42 0.13
C ARG A 150 9.97 8.20 0.01
N ALA A 151 10.42 7.09 0.57
CA ALA A 151 9.67 5.85 0.64
C ALA A 151 9.73 5.27 2.07
N ASN A 152 8.58 4.93 2.64
CA ASN A 152 8.52 4.36 3.99
C ASN A 152 7.46 3.25 4.07
N VAL A 153 7.64 2.35 5.04
CA VAL A 153 6.65 1.32 5.38
C VAL A 153 5.93 1.72 6.65
N LEU A 154 4.61 1.73 6.64
CA LEU A 154 3.81 1.87 7.84
C LEU A 154 3.14 0.54 8.18
N VAL A 155 3.37 0.06 9.40
CA VAL A 155 2.78 -1.17 9.94
C VAL A 155 1.69 -0.77 10.94
N PRO A 156 0.40 -0.80 10.54
CA PRO A 156 -0.68 -0.24 11.35
C PRO A 156 -1.03 -1.05 12.61
N GLY A 157 -0.47 -2.26 12.75
CA GLY A 157 -0.77 -3.14 13.87
C GLY A 157 -2.20 -3.73 13.82
N PRO A 158 -2.77 -4.08 14.98
CA PRO A 158 -4.13 -4.59 15.07
C PRO A 158 -5.17 -3.52 14.76
N VAL A 159 -5.71 -3.51 13.54
CA VAL A 159 -6.76 -2.59 13.09
C VAL A 159 -8.08 -3.33 12.96
N ASN A 160 -9.17 -2.68 13.31
CA ASN A 160 -10.52 -3.20 13.17
C ASN A 160 -10.92 -3.31 11.68
N SER A 161 -10.45 -4.35 11.03
CA SER A 161 -10.64 -4.62 9.61
C SER A 161 -11.23 -5.99 9.34
N PRO A 162 -11.91 -6.20 8.20
CA PRO A 162 -12.40 -7.52 7.81
C PRO A 162 -11.30 -8.59 7.72
N GLN A 163 -10.07 -8.20 7.39
CA GLN A 163 -8.93 -9.12 7.38
C GLN A 163 -8.54 -9.53 8.79
N ARG A 164 -8.45 -8.57 9.73
CA ARG A 164 -8.09 -8.85 11.13
C ARG A 164 -9.05 -9.82 11.79
N MET A 165 -10.34 -9.66 11.54
CA MET A 165 -11.36 -10.61 12.05
C MET A 165 -11.17 -12.03 11.53
N LYS A 166 -10.61 -12.21 10.33
CA LYS A 166 -10.31 -13.54 9.75
C LYS A 166 -9.04 -14.15 10.33
N THR A 167 -8.02 -13.33 10.55
CA THR A 167 -6.71 -13.80 11.02
C THR A 167 -6.66 -13.99 12.54
N HIS A 168 -7.43 -13.21 13.29
CA HIS A 168 -7.44 -13.22 14.75
C HIS A 168 -8.89 -13.24 15.29
N PRO A 169 -9.66 -14.32 15.06
CA PRO A 169 -11.08 -14.36 15.41
C PRO A 169 -11.32 -14.34 16.93
N GLY A 170 -10.34 -14.72 17.74
CA GLY A 170 -10.41 -14.70 19.21
C GLY A 170 -9.93 -13.40 19.86
N GLU A 171 -9.43 -12.43 19.07
CA GLU A 171 -8.94 -11.17 19.59
C GLU A 171 -10.11 -10.25 20.00
N ALA A 172 -10.02 -9.64 21.18
CA ALA A 172 -11.05 -8.72 21.64
C ALA A 172 -11.10 -7.45 20.77
N ARG A 173 -12.31 -6.88 20.62
CA ARG A 173 -12.49 -5.62 19.84
C ARG A 173 -11.67 -4.47 20.42
N SER A 174 -11.54 -4.42 21.75
CA SER A 174 -10.75 -3.41 22.46
C SER A 174 -9.24 -3.47 22.25
N GLU A 175 -8.74 -4.55 21.66
CA GLU A 175 -7.32 -4.72 21.32
C GLU A 175 -7.00 -4.21 19.91
N ARG A 176 -8.00 -3.71 19.17
CA ARG A 176 -7.89 -3.25 17.79
C ARG A 176 -8.14 -1.75 17.74
N LYS A 177 -7.25 -1.03 17.09
CA LYS A 177 -7.44 0.38 16.76
C LYS A 177 -8.52 0.56 15.70
N ASP A 178 -9.25 1.64 15.75
CA ASP A 178 -10.09 2.07 14.63
C ASP A 178 -9.26 2.81 13.58
N TYR A 179 -9.81 2.96 12.38
CA TYR A 179 -9.10 3.67 11.30
C TYR A 179 -8.77 5.11 11.67
N GLU A 180 -9.67 5.77 12.39
CA GLU A 180 -9.54 7.15 12.85
C GLU A 180 -8.34 7.34 13.78
N GLU A 181 -7.96 6.31 14.54
CA GLU A 181 -6.83 6.37 15.47
C GLU A 181 -5.47 6.30 14.75
N ILE A 182 -5.41 5.66 13.58
CA ILE A 182 -4.17 5.52 12.80
C ILE A 182 -4.05 6.53 11.66
N MET A 183 -5.15 7.17 11.24
CA MET A 183 -5.14 8.13 10.13
C MET A 183 -4.21 9.31 10.34
N PRO A 184 -4.09 9.92 11.55
CA PRO A 184 -3.14 11.01 11.78
C PRO A 184 -1.70 10.64 11.40
N ASP A 185 -1.26 9.42 11.71
CA ASP A 185 0.08 8.95 11.36
C ASP A 185 0.24 8.83 9.84
N PHE A 186 -0.74 8.27 9.14
CA PHE A 186 -0.71 8.20 7.68
C PHE A 186 -0.67 9.58 7.04
N VAL A 187 -1.43 10.54 7.55
CA VAL A 187 -1.42 11.93 7.06
C VAL A 187 -0.06 12.57 7.32
N TRP A 188 0.52 12.39 8.51
CA TRP A 188 1.84 12.92 8.85
C TRP A 188 2.91 12.37 7.91
N TRP A 189 2.94 11.05 7.67
CA TRP A 189 3.91 10.40 6.77
C TRP A 189 3.70 10.76 5.29
N ALA A 190 2.48 11.08 4.89
CA ALA A 190 2.16 11.56 3.55
C ALA A 190 2.48 13.04 3.35
N SER A 191 2.55 13.83 4.43
CA SER A 191 2.76 15.27 4.39
C SER A 191 4.24 15.67 4.40
N GLY A 192 4.53 16.95 4.17
CA GLY A 192 5.88 17.51 4.25
C GLY A 192 6.54 17.45 5.64
N GLU A 193 5.79 17.09 6.68
CA GLU A 193 6.32 16.96 8.04
C GLU A 193 7.28 15.77 8.18
N SER A 194 7.13 14.75 7.32
CA SER A 194 8.02 13.58 7.26
C SER A 194 9.21 13.75 6.30
N ARG A 195 9.42 14.97 5.76
CA ARG A 195 10.53 15.24 4.83
C ARG A 195 11.88 14.89 5.46
N GLY A 196 12.74 14.25 4.67
CA GLY A 196 14.05 13.76 5.11
C GLY A 196 14.03 12.41 5.82
N ARG A 197 12.84 11.82 6.02
CA ARG A 197 12.71 10.46 6.56
C ARG A 197 12.37 9.48 5.45
N SER A 198 13.29 8.57 5.14
CA SER A 198 13.13 7.59 4.05
C SER A 198 13.75 6.25 4.43
N GLY A 199 13.19 5.15 3.96
CA GLY A 199 13.67 3.79 4.23
C GLY A 199 13.25 3.21 5.59
N GLU A 200 12.36 3.88 6.30
CA GLU A 200 11.92 3.45 7.63
C GLU A 200 10.78 2.43 7.57
N ILE A 201 10.78 1.53 8.56
CA ILE A 201 9.66 0.64 8.85
C ILE A 201 9.10 1.08 10.20
N VAL A 202 7.92 1.64 10.19
CA VAL A 202 7.29 2.32 11.32
C VAL A 202 6.10 1.52 11.81
N TYR A 203 6.09 1.18 13.08
CA TYR A 203 4.98 0.51 13.77
C TYR A 203 4.11 1.58 14.45
N LEU A 204 2.80 1.61 14.08
CA LEU A 204 1.84 2.60 14.57
C LEU A 204 1.10 2.11 15.82
#